data_e019507cb26ffce7ec0d9e314b69b48f
#
_entry.id   e019507cb26ffce7ec0d9e314b69b48f
#
_cell.length_a   1.000
_cell.length_b   1.000
_cell.length_c   1.000
_cell.angle_alpha   90.00
_cell.angle_beta   90.00
_cell.angle_gamma   90.00
#
_symmetry.space_group_name_H-M   'P 1'
#
loop_
_entity.id
_entity.type
_entity.pdbx_description
1 polymer ?
#
loop_
_entity_poly.entity_id
_entity_poly.type
_entity_poly.pdbx_seq_one_letter_code
_entity_poly.pdbx_strand_id
1 'polypeptide(L)'
;YKQSYKIGNPEQRGRFNCGEKFLLSVASEASIISTTGSIFFGPDGRKLGRKKTETGSILTATLKMRRTELDDALVLLRSMIPPQGIETVINGEVLEQRKSIAEGVRTLQTEIKGEEGGFRLTRRKTSLSIYEVLEGETPHLYEMGIPVDKLDCPWHVDVSQKVPLSVDRGSVRQAFRLDVERHIAEIMAKDISDEEAQGGWIGTALESMEDADAIRAVILARVGKAVTFNPLAPESNKRAIDAGYAVIHGRQFSKAAWRSIRSADALAPSSSMFDDGKVESSPDGIPEIPESQWTPAMQRLSSYTQDFAQHACGVTPTVKFWKDSGLKFAGLCGGNAIGFNVAKVKITDQFQVDQLLIHECAHFKVSDHLTSAFYDECCRIGARLRTLEATL
;
A
#
# COMPACT_ATOMS: atom_id res chain seq x y z
N TYR A 1 -4.59 -23.54 -39.97
CA TYR A 1 -3.98 -23.34 -38.62
C TYR A 1 -5.08 -23.43 -37.57
N LYS A 2 -5.06 -24.52 -36.74
CA LYS A 2 -5.94 -24.58 -35.57
C LYS A 2 -5.45 -23.56 -34.53
N GLN A 3 -6.31 -22.67 -34.06
CA GLN A 3 -5.99 -21.83 -32.93
C GLN A 3 -5.66 -22.68 -31.70
N SER A 4 -4.60 -22.33 -30.99
CA SER A 4 -4.26 -23.01 -29.74
C SER A 4 -5.35 -22.73 -28.70
N TYR A 5 -5.81 -23.79 -28.03
CA TYR A 5 -6.75 -23.67 -26.89
C TYR A 5 -6.14 -22.87 -25.71
N LYS A 6 -4.82 -22.72 -25.68
CA LYS A 6 -4.08 -21.98 -24.64
C LYS A 6 -4.30 -20.46 -24.71
N ILE A 7 -4.73 -19.91 -25.86
CA ILE A 7 -4.87 -18.46 -26.06
C ILE A 7 -5.88 -17.87 -25.07
N GLY A 8 -7.01 -18.54 -24.84
CA GLY A 8 -8.08 -18.09 -23.96
C GLY A 8 -7.89 -18.44 -22.49
N ASN A 9 -6.92 -19.32 -22.15
CA ASN A 9 -6.70 -19.77 -20.80
C ASN A 9 -5.60 -18.92 -20.12
N PRO A 10 -5.91 -18.12 -19.08
CA PRO A 10 -4.93 -17.31 -18.38
C PRO A 10 -3.92 -18.13 -17.57
N GLU A 11 -4.24 -19.37 -17.20
CA GLU A 11 -3.39 -20.27 -16.41
C GLU A 11 -2.48 -21.14 -17.28
N GLN A 12 -2.45 -20.90 -18.58
CA GLN A 12 -1.59 -21.62 -19.51
C GLN A 12 -0.77 -20.64 -20.34
N ARG A 13 0.54 -20.88 -20.41
CA ARG A 13 1.42 -20.12 -21.29
C ARG A 13 1.00 -20.24 -22.74
N GLY A 14 1.38 -19.26 -23.53
CA GLY A 14 1.09 -19.20 -24.97
C GLY A 14 -0.04 -18.24 -25.27
N ARG A 15 0.33 -17.06 -25.79
CA ARG A 15 -0.61 -16.01 -26.19
C ARG A 15 -0.93 -16.02 -27.66
N PHE A 16 0.07 -16.29 -28.51
CA PHE A 16 0.00 -16.01 -29.94
C PHE A 16 0.16 -17.22 -30.82
N ASN A 17 0.42 -18.38 -30.24
CA ASN A 17 0.70 -19.62 -30.99
C ASN A 17 1.84 -19.43 -32.02
N CYS A 18 2.88 -18.70 -31.64
CA CYS A 18 3.97 -18.28 -32.53
C CYS A 18 5.36 -18.75 -32.07
N GLY A 19 5.53 -19.31 -30.86
CA GLY A 19 6.84 -19.64 -30.31
C GLY A 19 7.64 -20.57 -31.22
N GLU A 20 7.05 -21.69 -31.63
CA GLU A 20 7.67 -22.61 -32.58
C GLU A 20 7.89 -21.97 -33.97
N LYS A 21 7.02 -21.05 -34.39
CA LYS A 21 7.12 -20.38 -35.68
C LYS A 21 8.26 -19.38 -35.72
N PHE A 22 8.48 -18.66 -34.63
CA PHE A 22 9.62 -17.76 -34.50
C PHE A 22 10.94 -18.55 -34.55
N LEU A 23 11.01 -19.64 -33.80
CA LEU A 23 12.20 -20.51 -33.85
C LEU A 23 12.45 -21.01 -35.27
N LEU A 24 11.41 -21.55 -35.93
CA LEU A 24 11.50 -22.08 -37.29
C LEU A 24 11.87 -21.00 -38.32
N SER A 25 11.48 -19.73 -38.11
CA SER A 25 11.77 -18.65 -39.05
C SER A 25 13.24 -18.20 -39.04
N VAL A 26 13.95 -18.41 -37.91
CA VAL A 26 15.38 -18.04 -37.76
C VAL A 26 16.32 -19.22 -37.85
N ALA A 27 15.81 -20.47 -37.82
CA ALA A 27 16.60 -21.66 -37.96
C ALA A 27 16.99 -21.91 -39.44
N SER A 28 18.25 -22.27 -39.66
CA SER A 28 18.69 -22.75 -41.01
C SER A 28 18.06 -24.10 -41.35
N GLU A 29 17.93 -24.95 -40.35
CA GLU A 29 17.27 -26.25 -40.44
C GLU A 29 16.58 -26.56 -39.11
N ALA A 30 15.42 -27.22 -39.17
CA ALA A 30 14.75 -27.71 -37.97
C ALA A 30 13.97 -29.00 -38.22
N SER A 31 13.71 -29.75 -37.15
CA SER A 31 12.83 -30.91 -37.20
C SER A 31 11.97 -31.02 -35.93
N ILE A 32 10.77 -31.53 -36.08
CA ILE A 32 9.89 -31.89 -34.97
C ILE A 32 9.55 -33.35 -35.14
N ILE A 33 9.84 -34.17 -34.13
CA ILE A 33 9.51 -35.59 -34.07
C ILE A 33 8.59 -35.80 -32.87
N SER A 34 7.47 -36.43 -33.08
CA SER A 34 6.46 -36.71 -32.04
C SER A 34 5.97 -38.15 -32.14
N THR A 35 5.09 -38.57 -31.27
CA THR A 35 4.48 -39.90 -31.28
C THR A 35 3.65 -40.20 -32.55
N THR A 36 3.21 -39.15 -33.26
CA THR A 36 2.37 -39.26 -34.46
C THR A 36 3.17 -39.27 -35.78
N GLY A 37 4.40 -38.73 -35.77
CA GLY A 37 5.25 -38.61 -36.96
C GLY A 37 6.30 -37.54 -36.83
N SER A 38 6.93 -37.20 -37.95
CA SER A 38 7.98 -36.17 -37.98
C SER A 38 7.79 -35.21 -39.14
N ILE A 39 8.36 -34.01 -38.97
CA ILE A 39 8.39 -32.97 -39.99
C ILE A 39 9.76 -32.30 -39.97
N PHE A 40 10.32 -32.04 -41.13
CA PHE A 40 11.60 -31.39 -41.34
C PHE A 40 11.41 -30.10 -42.10
N PHE A 41 12.16 -29.11 -41.70
CA PHE A 41 12.20 -27.77 -42.32
C PHE A 41 13.63 -27.48 -42.77
N GLY A 42 13.82 -27.06 -43.98
CA GLY A 42 15.12 -26.74 -44.57
C GLY A 42 14.97 -25.80 -45.76
N PRO A 43 16.07 -25.51 -46.47
CA PRO A 43 16.07 -24.59 -47.62
C PRO A 43 15.02 -24.92 -48.67
N ASP A 44 14.79 -26.21 -48.90
CA ASP A 44 13.80 -26.70 -49.88
C ASP A 44 12.36 -26.71 -49.34
N GLY A 45 12.12 -26.15 -48.17
CA GLY A 45 10.81 -26.09 -47.53
C GLY A 45 10.55 -27.25 -46.56
N ARG A 46 9.29 -27.64 -46.43
CA ARG A 46 8.81 -28.59 -45.43
C ARG A 46 8.66 -30.01 -46.01
N LYS A 47 9.24 -30.99 -45.32
CA LYS A 47 9.16 -32.43 -45.69
C LYS A 47 8.56 -33.23 -44.54
N LEU A 48 7.58 -34.08 -44.82
CA LEU A 48 7.02 -35.03 -43.87
C LEU A 48 7.90 -36.26 -43.76
N GLY A 49 8.05 -36.79 -42.52
CA GLY A 49 8.81 -37.98 -42.26
C GLY A 49 8.00 -39.03 -41.47
N ARG A 50 8.55 -40.24 -41.36
CA ARG A 50 7.92 -41.37 -40.65
C ARG A 50 8.50 -41.63 -39.27
N LYS A 51 9.60 -40.91 -38.88
CA LYS A 51 10.20 -41.07 -37.56
C LYS A 51 9.18 -40.69 -36.47
N LYS A 52 9.17 -41.46 -35.40
CA LYS A 52 8.30 -41.24 -34.23
C LYS A 52 9.11 -41.38 -32.97
N THR A 53 8.67 -40.68 -31.90
CA THR A 53 9.09 -40.95 -30.53
C THR A 53 8.16 -41.95 -29.88
N GLU A 54 8.58 -42.63 -28.84
CA GLU A 54 7.71 -43.49 -28.02
C GLU A 54 6.82 -42.63 -27.15
N THR A 55 7.41 -41.58 -26.54
CA THR A 55 6.71 -40.59 -25.68
C THR A 55 7.20 -39.19 -26.01
N GLY A 56 6.33 -38.20 -25.80
CA GLY A 56 6.67 -36.77 -25.92
C GLY A 56 7.02 -36.32 -27.35
N SER A 57 7.79 -35.25 -27.44
CA SER A 57 8.23 -34.66 -28.70
C SER A 57 9.68 -34.18 -28.62
N ILE A 58 10.41 -34.28 -29.71
CA ILE A 58 11.76 -33.73 -29.87
C ILE A 58 11.70 -32.62 -30.91
N LEU A 59 12.11 -31.41 -30.52
CA LEU A 59 12.36 -30.28 -31.42
C LEU A 59 13.86 -30.09 -31.54
N THR A 60 14.37 -30.14 -32.77
CA THR A 60 15.77 -29.83 -33.08
C THR A 60 15.80 -28.63 -34.03
N ALA A 61 16.68 -27.67 -33.79
CA ALA A 61 16.87 -26.53 -34.68
C ALA A 61 18.33 -26.09 -34.68
N THR A 62 18.83 -25.72 -35.86
CA THR A 62 20.17 -25.15 -36.03
C THR A 62 20.05 -23.63 -36.15
N LEU A 63 20.57 -22.91 -35.17
CA LEU A 63 20.53 -21.47 -35.09
C LEU A 63 21.92 -20.87 -35.28
N LYS A 64 22.02 -19.82 -36.06
CA LYS A 64 23.23 -18.99 -36.14
C LYS A 64 23.13 -17.87 -35.14
N MET A 65 23.97 -17.88 -34.10
CA MET A 65 24.00 -16.86 -33.05
C MET A 65 25.43 -16.54 -32.62
N ARG A 66 25.62 -15.39 -32.01
CA ARG A 66 26.89 -14.96 -31.42
C ARG A 66 27.08 -15.72 -30.09
N ARG A 67 28.33 -15.80 -29.66
CA ARG A 67 28.66 -16.42 -28.38
C ARG A 67 27.94 -15.71 -27.19
N THR A 68 27.91 -14.38 -27.22
CA THR A 68 27.22 -13.59 -26.19
C THR A 68 25.72 -13.87 -26.14
N GLU A 69 25.06 -14.00 -27.31
CA GLU A 69 23.63 -14.34 -27.38
C GLU A 69 23.34 -15.75 -26.81
N LEU A 70 24.25 -16.69 -27.01
CA LEU A 70 24.16 -18.02 -26.42
C LEU A 70 24.33 -17.98 -24.90
N ASP A 71 25.32 -17.23 -24.43
CA ASP A 71 25.61 -17.09 -23.01
C ASP A 71 24.41 -16.41 -22.29
N ASP A 72 23.84 -15.35 -22.88
CA ASP A 72 22.62 -14.68 -22.35
C ASP A 72 21.40 -15.63 -22.34
N ALA A 73 21.21 -16.43 -23.39
CA ALA A 73 20.13 -17.41 -23.45
C ALA A 73 20.29 -18.51 -22.38
N LEU A 74 21.51 -18.95 -22.12
CA LEU A 74 21.78 -19.95 -21.07
C LEU A 74 21.55 -19.38 -19.67
N VAL A 75 21.92 -18.13 -19.43
CA VAL A 75 21.60 -17.43 -18.16
C VAL A 75 20.09 -17.39 -17.96
N LEU A 76 19.34 -16.95 -18.98
CA LEU A 76 17.89 -16.89 -18.92
C LEU A 76 17.23 -18.26 -18.70
N LEU A 77 17.72 -19.29 -19.38
CA LEU A 77 17.21 -20.66 -19.20
C LEU A 77 17.47 -21.20 -17.79
N ARG A 78 18.66 -20.94 -17.21
CA ARG A 78 19.01 -21.35 -15.85
C ARG A 78 18.25 -20.59 -14.77
N SER A 79 17.78 -19.38 -15.07
CA SER A 79 16.98 -18.60 -14.12
C SER A 79 15.50 -19.01 -14.06
N MET A 80 15.05 -19.93 -14.90
CA MET A 80 13.68 -20.45 -14.84
C MET A 80 13.41 -21.20 -13.53
N ILE A 81 12.19 -21.09 -13.03
CA ILE A 81 11.66 -21.93 -11.96
C ILE A 81 11.03 -23.17 -12.60
N PRO A 82 11.62 -24.37 -12.42
CA PRO A 82 11.09 -25.59 -13.02
C PRO A 82 9.68 -25.90 -12.49
N PRO A 83 8.78 -26.39 -13.35
CA PRO A 83 7.46 -26.85 -12.89
C PRO A 83 7.59 -27.96 -11.84
N GLN A 84 6.77 -27.91 -10.80
CA GLN A 84 6.79 -28.93 -9.75
C GLN A 84 6.56 -30.34 -10.30
N GLY A 85 7.38 -31.29 -9.88
CA GLY A 85 7.30 -32.68 -10.29
C GLY A 85 7.73 -32.98 -11.72
N ILE A 86 8.29 -32.01 -12.44
CA ILE A 86 8.84 -32.19 -13.80
C ILE A 86 10.36 -31.96 -13.77
N GLU A 87 11.11 -33.00 -14.09
CA GLU A 87 12.56 -32.89 -14.28
C GLU A 87 12.85 -31.97 -15.47
N THR A 88 13.60 -30.91 -15.21
CA THR A 88 14.02 -29.93 -16.23
C THR A 88 15.54 -29.98 -16.35
N VAL A 89 16.05 -30.31 -17.55
CA VAL A 89 17.48 -30.46 -17.79
C VAL A 89 17.95 -29.48 -18.86
N ILE A 90 19.04 -28.78 -18.62
CA ILE A 90 19.66 -27.83 -19.55
C ILE A 90 21.12 -28.25 -19.76
N ASN A 91 21.48 -28.60 -21.00
CA ASN A 91 22.81 -29.08 -21.37
C ASN A 91 23.34 -30.26 -20.50
N GLY A 92 22.43 -31.12 -20.03
CA GLY A 92 22.78 -32.27 -19.19
C GLY A 92 22.79 -31.93 -17.67
N GLU A 93 22.62 -30.69 -17.29
CA GLU A 93 22.51 -30.25 -15.88
C GLU A 93 21.02 -30.19 -15.48
N VAL A 94 20.66 -30.83 -14.38
CA VAL A 94 19.30 -30.78 -13.83
C VAL A 94 19.10 -29.46 -13.13
N LEU A 95 18.04 -28.73 -13.50
CA LEU A 95 17.59 -27.55 -12.73
C LEU A 95 16.90 -28.02 -11.44
N GLU A 96 17.43 -27.59 -10.33
CA GLU A 96 16.84 -27.92 -9.03
C GLU A 96 15.46 -27.29 -8.86
N GLN A 97 14.58 -28.05 -8.22
CA GLN A 97 13.24 -27.56 -7.84
C GLN A 97 13.39 -26.51 -6.73
N ARG A 98 12.86 -25.32 -6.96
CA ARG A 98 12.86 -24.27 -5.94
C ARG A 98 11.67 -24.45 -4.99
N LYS A 99 11.91 -24.31 -3.70
CA LYS A 99 10.88 -24.28 -2.69
C LYS A 99 10.46 -22.84 -2.43
N SER A 100 9.16 -22.56 -2.49
CA SER A 100 8.63 -21.25 -2.09
C SER A 100 8.84 -21.01 -0.59
N ILE A 101 9.24 -19.80 -0.23
CA ILE A 101 9.34 -19.35 1.17
C ILE A 101 8.00 -18.84 1.70
N ALA A 102 7.15 -18.33 0.82
CA ALA A 102 5.78 -17.92 1.14
C ALA A 102 4.87 -18.08 -0.08
N GLU A 103 3.58 -18.21 0.17
CA GLU A 103 2.55 -18.30 -0.86
C GLU A 103 1.31 -17.48 -0.45
N GLY A 104 0.58 -17.00 -1.45
CA GLY A 104 -0.67 -16.29 -1.22
C GLY A 104 -1.57 -16.30 -2.44
N VAL A 105 -2.87 -16.26 -2.22
CA VAL A 105 -3.86 -16.10 -3.31
C VAL A 105 -4.29 -14.64 -3.36
N ARG A 106 -4.13 -14.01 -4.53
CA ARG A 106 -4.45 -12.59 -4.73
C ARG A 106 -5.25 -12.39 -6.01
N THR A 107 -5.94 -11.27 -6.09
CA THR A 107 -6.69 -10.89 -7.29
C THR A 107 -5.84 -9.94 -8.13
N LEU A 108 -5.27 -10.43 -9.23
CA LEU A 108 -4.40 -9.68 -10.14
C LEU A 108 -5.01 -9.56 -11.53
N GLN A 109 -4.55 -8.56 -12.28
CA GLN A 109 -4.89 -8.43 -13.69
C GLN A 109 -4.26 -9.58 -14.49
N THR A 110 -4.98 -10.03 -15.51
CA THR A 110 -4.50 -11.01 -16.50
C THR A 110 -5.10 -10.71 -17.86
N GLU A 111 -4.54 -11.34 -18.89
CA GLU A 111 -5.00 -11.24 -20.26
C GLU A 111 -5.81 -12.48 -20.63
N ILE A 112 -7.05 -12.26 -21.09
CA ILE A 112 -7.90 -13.30 -21.68
C ILE A 112 -8.25 -12.96 -23.12
N LYS A 113 -8.68 -13.94 -23.89
CA LYS A 113 -9.15 -13.72 -25.26
C LYS A 113 -10.39 -12.82 -25.24
N GLY A 114 -10.37 -11.74 -26.01
CA GLY A 114 -11.54 -10.92 -26.28
C GLY A 114 -12.44 -11.52 -27.34
N GLU A 115 -13.68 -11.05 -27.40
CA GLU A 115 -14.71 -11.54 -28.35
C GLU A 115 -14.33 -11.28 -29.82
N GLU A 116 -13.66 -10.16 -30.08
CA GLU A 116 -13.20 -9.76 -31.44
C GLU A 116 -11.82 -10.32 -31.81
N GLY A 117 -11.30 -11.29 -31.09
CA GLY A 117 -10.03 -11.96 -31.39
C GLY A 117 -8.76 -11.33 -30.80
N GLY A 118 -8.87 -10.18 -30.14
CA GLY A 118 -7.80 -9.53 -29.38
C GLY A 118 -7.70 -10.08 -27.96
N PHE A 119 -6.85 -9.41 -27.14
CA PHE A 119 -6.77 -9.65 -25.70
C PHE A 119 -7.51 -8.54 -24.95
N ARG A 120 -8.23 -8.92 -23.88
CA ARG A 120 -8.77 -7.98 -22.92
C ARG A 120 -8.20 -8.25 -21.54
N LEU A 121 -8.03 -7.19 -20.77
CA LEU A 121 -7.64 -7.28 -19.36
C LEU A 121 -8.84 -7.66 -18.50
N THR A 122 -8.61 -8.52 -17.53
CA THR A 122 -9.58 -8.86 -16.48
C THR A 122 -8.83 -9.07 -15.17
N ARG A 123 -9.53 -9.07 -14.05
CA ARG A 123 -8.95 -9.43 -12.74
C ARG A 123 -9.41 -10.81 -12.33
N ARG A 124 -8.50 -11.64 -11.87
CA ARG A 124 -8.77 -13.00 -11.43
C ARG A 124 -7.95 -13.36 -10.19
N LYS A 125 -8.48 -14.24 -9.37
CA LYS A 125 -7.71 -14.87 -8.30
C LYS A 125 -6.62 -15.75 -8.91
N THR A 126 -5.40 -15.61 -8.42
CA THR A 126 -4.22 -16.38 -8.82
C THR A 126 -3.31 -16.60 -7.62
N SER A 127 -2.52 -17.67 -7.67
CA SER A 127 -1.48 -17.90 -6.67
C SER A 127 -0.25 -17.06 -6.99
N LEU A 128 0.35 -16.53 -5.93
CA LEU A 128 1.68 -15.93 -5.90
C LEU A 128 2.57 -16.85 -5.07
N SER A 129 3.68 -17.28 -5.61
CA SER A 129 4.71 -18.03 -4.89
C SER A 129 5.97 -17.18 -4.82
N ILE A 130 6.49 -16.98 -3.61
CA ILE A 130 7.66 -16.15 -3.33
C ILE A 130 8.86 -17.06 -3.08
N TYR A 131 10.00 -16.72 -3.67
CA TYR A 131 11.22 -17.49 -3.57
C TYR A 131 12.41 -16.63 -3.16
N GLU A 132 13.34 -17.22 -2.47
CA GLU A 132 14.62 -16.62 -2.13
C GLU A 132 15.44 -16.31 -3.38
N VAL A 133 16.14 -15.18 -3.37
CA VAL A 133 17.11 -14.81 -4.41
C VAL A 133 18.47 -15.33 -3.97
N LEU A 134 19.02 -16.26 -4.73
CA LEU A 134 20.33 -16.87 -4.42
C LEU A 134 21.47 -15.92 -4.80
N GLU A 135 22.67 -16.22 -4.27
CA GLU A 135 23.88 -15.44 -4.56
C GLU A 135 24.13 -15.32 -6.08
N GLY A 136 24.33 -14.10 -6.54
CA GLY A 136 24.53 -13.79 -7.96
C GLY A 136 23.25 -13.65 -8.79
N GLU A 137 22.08 -13.89 -8.23
CA GLU A 137 20.80 -13.65 -8.90
C GLU A 137 20.29 -12.23 -8.69
N THR A 138 19.37 -11.80 -9.56
CA THR A 138 18.64 -10.55 -9.43
C THR A 138 17.16 -10.86 -9.21
N PRO A 139 16.44 -10.16 -8.33
CA PRO A 139 15.00 -10.38 -8.15
C PRO A 139 14.21 -10.26 -9.44
N HIS A 140 13.34 -11.21 -9.70
CA HIS A 140 12.52 -11.24 -10.93
C HIS A 140 11.07 -11.60 -10.65
N LEU A 141 10.19 -11.00 -11.44
CA LEU A 141 8.82 -11.42 -11.62
C LEU A 141 8.79 -12.56 -12.66
N TYR A 142 8.10 -13.63 -12.30
CA TYR A 142 7.92 -14.80 -13.18
C TYR A 142 6.46 -14.93 -13.59
N GLU A 143 6.27 -15.39 -14.82
CA GLU A 143 4.99 -15.88 -15.32
C GLU A 143 5.05 -17.40 -15.39
N MET A 144 4.44 -18.09 -14.45
CA MET A 144 4.41 -19.56 -14.40
C MET A 144 5.83 -20.16 -14.57
N GLY A 145 6.81 -19.63 -13.80
CA GLY A 145 8.21 -20.06 -13.75
C GLY A 145 9.12 -19.53 -14.86
N ILE A 146 8.65 -18.64 -15.77
CA ILE A 146 9.51 -17.96 -16.75
C ILE A 146 9.72 -16.51 -16.29
N PRO A 147 10.97 -16.02 -16.17
CA PRO A 147 11.23 -14.63 -15.80
C PRO A 147 10.71 -13.68 -16.88
N VAL A 148 10.00 -12.63 -16.50
CA VAL A 148 9.38 -11.66 -17.42
C VAL A 148 9.78 -10.22 -17.16
N ASP A 149 10.18 -9.89 -15.91
CA ASP A 149 10.66 -8.54 -15.56
C ASP A 149 11.48 -8.60 -14.27
N LYS A 150 12.21 -7.53 -13.98
CA LYS A 150 12.91 -7.34 -12.70
C LYS A 150 11.97 -6.75 -11.66
N LEU A 151 12.23 -7.06 -10.40
CA LEU A 151 11.54 -6.49 -9.25
C LEU A 151 12.49 -5.65 -8.41
N ASP A 152 11.93 -4.65 -7.73
CA ASP A 152 12.67 -3.82 -6.77
C ASP A 152 12.66 -4.42 -5.35
N CYS A 153 11.80 -5.43 -5.09
CA CYS A 153 11.78 -6.19 -3.84
C CYS A 153 12.90 -7.24 -3.80
N PRO A 154 13.31 -7.73 -2.61
CA PRO A 154 14.45 -8.67 -2.48
C PRO A 154 14.12 -10.13 -2.82
N TRP A 155 12.97 -10.44 -3.40
CA TRP A 155 12.53 -11.80 -3.68
C TRP A 155 12.17 -12.02 -5.14
N HIS A 156 12.26 -13.27 -5.58
CA HIS A 156 11.60 -13.71 -6.80
C HIS A 156 10.11 -13.97 -6.54
N VAL A 157 9.26 -13.65 -7.49
CA VAL A 157 7.81 -13.89 -7.39
C VAL A 157 7.28 -14.54 -8.64
N ASP A 158 6.67 -15.72 -8.52
CA ASP A 158 5.98 -16.40 -9.62
C ASP A 158 4.47 -16.20 -9.53
N VAL A 159 3.90 -15.72 -10.63
CA VAL A 159 2.47 -15.52 -10.80
C VAL A 159 1.91 -16.67 -11.62
N SER A 160 0.99 -17.43 -11.05
CA SER A 160 0.41 -18.62 -11.68
C SER A 160 -0.62 -18.32 -12.80
N GLN A 161 -0.50 -17.16 -13.43
CA GLN A 161 -1.31 -16.77 -14.59
C GLN A 161 -0.53 -15.86 -15.54
N LYS A 162 -1.11 -15.60 -16.73
CA LYS A 162 -0.54 -14.64 -17.67
C LYS A 162 -0.42 -13.25 -17.06
N VAL A 163 0.76 -12.68 -17.18
CA VAL A 163 1.10 -11.33 -16.72
C VAL A 163 0.82 -10.32 -17.84
N PRO A 164 0.14 -9.20 -17.60
CA PRO A 164 -0.08 -8.18 -18.60
C PRO A 164 1.24 -7.55 -19.05
N LEU A 165 1.62 -7.78 -20.31
CA LEU A 165 2.82 -7.23 -20.90
C LEU A 165 2.55 -5.86 -21.56
N SER A 166 3.59 -5.06 -21.74
CA SER A 166 3.57 -3.85 -22.54
C SER A 166 3.32 -4.19 -24.03
N VAL A 167 3.01 -3.17 -24.84
CA VAL A 167 2.69 -3.36 -26.26
C VAL A 167 3.87 -3.97 -27.04
N ASP A 168 5.09 -3.58 -26.69
CA ASP A 168 6.34 -4.12 -27.21
C ASP A 168 6.74 -5.47 -26.61
N ARG A 169 6.03 -5.90 -25.54
CA ARG A 169 6.26 -7.16 -24.81
C ARG A 169 7.64 -7.29 -24.18
N GLY A 170 8.37 -6.21 -24.12
CA GLY A 170 9.69 -6.17 -23.50
C GLY A 170 9.65 -5.97 -21.98
N SER A 171 8.50 -5.57 -21.44
CA SER A 171 8.36 -5.29 -20.00
C SER A 171 6.93 -5.54 -19.51
N VAL A 172 6.80 -5.66 -18.22
CA VAL A 172 5.51 -5.72 -17.53
C VAL A 172 4.98 -4.30 -17.33
N ARG A 173 3.66 -4.11 -17.40
CA ARG A 173 3.04 -2.81 -17.15
C ARG A 173 3.33 -2.36 -15.72
N GLN A 174 3.81 -1.13 -15.55
CA GLN A 174 4.18 -0.60 -14.24
C GLN A 174 3.08 -0.75 -13.19
N ALA A 175 1.83 -0.45 -13.55
CA ALA A 175 0.70 -0.58 -12.63
C ALA A 175 0.50 -2.02 -12.13
N PHE A 176 0.78 -3.04 -12.96
CA PHE A 176 0.74 -4.43 -12.57
C PHE A 176 1.90 -4.78 -11.63
N ARG A 177 3.12 -4.31 -11.93
CA ARG A 177 4.29 -4.52 -11.08
C ARG A 177 4.06 -3.95 -9.68
N LEU A 178 3.54 -2.73 -9.57
CA LEU A 178 3.21 -2.11 -8.29
C LEU A 178 2.12 -2.89 -7.52
N ASP A 179 1.10 -3.41 -8.22
CA ASP A 179 0.06 -4.26 -7.60
C ASP A 179 0.65 -5.58 -7.06
N VAL A 180 1.62 -6.17 -7.78
CA VAL A 180 2.37 -7.36 -7.31
C VAL A 180 3.23 -7.02 -6.10
N GLU A 181 4.02 -5.94 -6.14
CA GLU A 181 4.90 -5.52 -5.03
C GLU A 181 4.10 -5.22 -3.76
N ARG A 182 2.92 -4.61 -3.88
CA ARG A 182 1.98 -4.44 -2.77
C ARG A 182 1.59 -5.78 -2.15
N HIS A 183 1.21 -6.75 -2.98
CA HIS A 183 0.82 -8.07 -2.48
C HIS A 183 1.99 -8.86 -1.87
N ILE A 184 3.21 -8.68 -2.41
CA ILE A 184 4.43 -9.24 -1.79
C ILE A 184 4.61 -8.65 -0.39
N ALA A 185 4.52 -7.33 -0.25
CA ALA A 185 4.64 -6.65 1.02
C ALA A 185 3.60 -7.14 2.05
N GLU A 186 2.36 -7.39 1.61
CA GLU A 186 1.31 -7.95 2.47
C GLU A 186 1.57 -9.42 2.86
N ILE A 187 2.06 -10.25 1.94
CA ILE A 187 2.34 -11.67 2.21
C ILE A 187 3.56 -11.81 3.13
N MET A 188 4.61 -11.05 2.85
CA MET A 188 5.90 -11.11 3.57
C MET A 188 5.96 -10.22 4.81
N ALA A 189 4.91 -9.49 5.12
CA ALA A 189 4.91 -8.43 6.13
C ALA A 189 5.54 -8.80 7.48
N LYS A 190 5.41 -10.06 7.90
CA LYS A 190 5.94 -10.57 9.17
C LYS A 190 7.39 -11.05 9.07
N ASP A 191 7.86 -11.30 7.86
CA ASP A 191 9.18 -11.86 7.56
C ASP A 191 10.13 -10.81 6.97
N ILE A 192 9.64 -9.58 6.76
CA ILE A 192 10.44 -8.43 6.32
C ILE A 192 11.41 -8.03 7.44
N SER A 193 12.70 -8.07 7.16
CA SER A 193 13.74 -7.57 8.07
C SER A 193 13.76 -6.04 8.16
N ASP A 194 14.39 -5.51 9.19
CA ASP A 194 14.56 -4.07 9.38
C ASP A 194 15.28 -3.41 8.19
N GLU A 195 16.24 -4.10 7.57
CA GLU A 195 16.97 -3.63 6.39
C GLU A 195 16.07 -3.58 5.16
N GLU A 196 15.33 -4.64 4.88
CA GLU A 196 14.38 -4.73 3.76
C GLU A 196 13.25 -3.70 3.88
N ALA A 197 12.78 -3.43 5.10
CA ALA A 197 11.77 -2.43 5.39
C ALA A 197 12.20 -0.99 5.07
N GLN A 198 13.52 -0.71 4.99
CA GLN A 198 14.06 0.59 4.55
C GLN A 198 14.04 0.74 3.03
N GLY A 199 13.87 -0.32 2.26
CA GLY A 199 13.85 -0.30 0.81
C GLY A 199 12.80 0.67 0.24
N GLY A 200 13.11 1.31 -0.88
CA GLY A 200 12.21 2.26 -1.53
C GLY A 200 10.90 1.62 -2.00
N TRP A 201 10.95 0.35 -2.44
CA TRP A 201 9.80 -0.43 -2.89
C TRP A 201 8.72 -0.59 -1.81
N ILE A 202 9.13 -0.76 -0.53
CA ILE A 202 8.20 -0.84 0.62
C ILE A 202 7.42 0.47 0.80
N GLY A 203 8.10 1.61 0.63
CA GLY A 203 7.43 2.92 0.69
C GLY A 203 6.33 3.05 -0.38
N THR A 204 6.61 2.54 -1.58
CA THR A 204 5.65 2.51 -2.69
C THR A 204 4.52 1.51 -2.44
N ALA A 205 4.84 0.31 -1.92
CA ALA A 205 3.84 -0.70 -1.57
C ALA A 205 2.86 -0.19 -0.50
N LEU A 206 3.34 0.48 0.54
CA LEU A 206 2.52 1.10 1.60
C LEU A 206 1.47 2.08 1.06
N GLU A 207 1.69 2.71 -0.10
CA GLU A 207 0.74 3.65 -0.70
C GLU A 207 -0.61 3.02 -1.09
N SER A 208 -0.63 1.70 -1.26
CA SER A 208 -1.80 0.95 -1.74
C SER A 208 -2.11 -0.31 -0.92
N MET A 209 -1.39 -0.59 0.15
CA MET A 209 -1.73 -1.69 1.08
C MET A 209 -3.07 -1.44 1.77
N GLU A 210 -3.81 -2.53 1.98
CA GLU A 210 -5.15 -2.50 2.59
C GLU A 210 -5.24 -3.31 3.89
N ASP A 211 -4.33 -4.27 4.09
CA ASP A 211 -4.30 -5.13 5.28
C ASP A 211 -3.66 -4.39 6.46
N ALA A 212 -4.44 -4.14 7.52
CA ALA A 212 -4.01 -3.41 8.70
C ALA A 212 -2.83 -4.08 9.44
N ASP A 213 -2.85 -5.40 9.55
CA ASP A 213 -1.81 -6.14 10.26
C ASP A 213 -0.51 -6.18 9.47
N ALA A 214 -0.62 -6.29 8.13
CA ALA A 214 0.54 -6.19 7.26
C ALA A 214 1.16 -4.78 7.29
N ILE A 215 0.36 -3.72 7.19
CA ILE A 215 0.83 -2.33 7.31
C ILE A 215 1.54 -2.12 8.65
N ARG A 216 0.93 -2.60 9.74
CA ARG A 216 1.52 -2.48 11.09
C ARG A 216 2.85 -3.23 11.19
N ALA A 217 2.94 -4.45 10.66
CA ALA A 217 4.15 -5.24 10.66
C ALA A 217 5.28 -4.56 9.88
N VAL A 218 4.99 -4.05 8.68
CA VAL A 218 5.95 -3.29 7.87
C VAL A 218 6.44 -2.02 8.59
N ILE A 219 5.55 -1.28 9.24
CA ILE A 219 5.93 -0.09 10.00
C ILE A 219 6.78 -0.49 11.22
N LEU A 220 6.42 -1.59 11.90
CA LEU A 220 7.19 -2.11 13.04
C LEU A 220 8.63 -2.48 12.62
N ALA A 221 8.80 -3.16 11.50
CA ALA A 221 10.12 -3.48 10.94
C ALA A 221 10.90 -2.22 10.53
N ARG A 222 10.21 -1.18 10.05
CA ARG A 222 10.85 0.04 9.55
C ARG A 222 11.30 1.01 10.64
N VAL A 223 10.50 1.19 11.69
CA VAL A 223 10.72 2.24 12.72
C VAL A 223 10.55 1.74 14.15
N GLY A 224 10.29 0.45 14.35
CA GLY A 224 9.99 -0.12 15.66
C GLY A 224 8.54 0.14 16.07
N LYS A 225 8.27 -0.02 17.38
CA LYS A 225 6.96 0.30 17.94
C LYS A 225 6.58 1.73 17.62
N ALA A 226 5.41 1.96 17.06
CA ALA A 226 5.02 3.27 16.55
C ALA A 226 3.59 3.65 16.93
N VAL A 227 3.38 4.96 17.09
CA VAL A 227 2.07 5.62 17.23
C VAL A 227 2.02 6.84 16.34
N THR A 228 0.84 7.29 15.96
CA THR A 228 0.72 8.54 15.22
C THR A 228 0.80 9.74 16.17
N PHE A 229 1.47 10.79 15.71
CA PHE A 229 1.57 12.07 16.42
C PHE A 229 0.18 12.70 16.61
N ASN A 230 -0.12 13.09 17.84
CA ASN A 230 -1.30 13.87 18.17
C ASN A 230 -0.90 15.31 18.58
N PRO A 231 -1.20 16.34 17.77
CA PRO A 231 -0.83 17.71 18.08
C PRO A 231 -1.53 18.27 19.32
N LEU A 232 -2.65 17.67 19.72
CA LEU A 232 -3.46 18.10 20.86
C LEU A 232 -3.09 17.41 22.17
N ALA A 233 -2.23 16.40 22.10
CA ALA A 233 -1.78 15.65 23.26
C ALA A 233 -0.24 15.58 23.32
N PRO A 234 0.45 16.73 23.53
CA PRO A 234 1.92 16.76 23.53
C PRO A 234 2.54 15.88 24.61
N GLU A 235 1.88 15.76 25.77
CA GLU A 235 2.35 14.89 26.85
C GLU A 235 2.23 13.39 26.49
N SER A 236 1.15 13.00 25.79
CA SER A 236 0.99 11.63 25.29
C SER A 236 2.08 11.29 24.26
N ASN A 237 2.42 12.25 23.38
CA ASN A 237 3.53 12.08 22.43
C ASN A 237 4.85 11.90 23.18
N LYS A 238 5.11 12.70 24.21
CA LYS A 238 6.32 12.60 25.04
C LYS A 238 6.39 11.24 25.76
N ARG A 239 5.30 10.82 26.39
CA ARG A 239 5.22 9.52 27.07
C ARG A 239 5.43 8.36 26.11
N ALA A 240 4.93 8.46 24.87
CA ALA A 240 5.18 7.47 23.84
C ALA A 240 6.68 7.36 23.53
N ILE A 241 7.38 8.50 23.39
CA ILE A 241 8.81 8.56 23.17
C ILE A 241 9.57 7.98 24.37
N ASP A 242 9.22 8.39 25.59
CA ASP A 242 9.83 7.91 26.83
C ASP A 242 9.62 6.39 27.02
N ALA A 243 8.54 5.85 26.48
CA ALA A 243 8.22 4.40 26.45
C ALA A 243 8.88 3.65 25.26
N GLY A 244 9.72 4.33 24.46
CA GLY A 244 10.43 3.74 23.33
C GLY A 244 9.61 3.57 22.05
N TYR A 245 8.51 4.30 21.91
CA TYR A 245 7.72 4.31 20.67
C TYR A 245 8.18 5.41 19.72
N ALA A 246 8.24 5.10 18.44
CA ALA A 246 8.38 6.10 17.39
C ALA A 246 7.06 6.88 17.25
N VAL A 247 7.12 8.19 17.39
CA VAL A 247 5.96 9.07 17.15
C VAL A 247 6.00 9.55 15.72
N ILE A 248 5.10 9.02 14.88
CA ILE A 248 5.12 9.22 13.44
C ILE A 248 4.42 10.52 13.06
N HIS A 249 5.17 11.42 12.43
CA HIS A 249 4.67 12.71 11.94
C HIS A 249 4.24 12.62 10.46
N GLY A 250 3.37 13.54 10.05
CA GLY A 250 2.79 13.57 8.70
C GLY A 250 3.80 13.67 7.53
N ARG A 251 5.05 14.06 7.80
CA ARG A 251 6.10 14.16 6.76
C ARG A 251 6.91 12.88 6.55
N GLN A 252 6.75 11.86 7.39
CA GLN A 252 7.55 10.62 7.34
C GLN A 252 7.08 9.64 6.27
N PHE A 253 5.84 9.76 5.84
CA PHE A 253 5.26 8.97 4.76
C PHE A 253 4.62 9.86 3.70
N SER A 254 4.44 9.35 2.50
CA SER A 254 3.70 10.03 1.44
C SER A 254 2.22 10.20 1.82
N LYS A 255 1.53 11.12 1.15
CA LYS A 255 0.08 11.30 1.36
C LYS A 255 -0.72 10.02 1.06
N ALA A 256 -0.28 9.22 0.08
CA ALA A 256 -0.92 7.98 -0.28
C ALA A 256 -0.71 6.91 0.80
N ALA A 257 0.52 6.71 1.30
CA ALA A 257 0.81 5.81 2.40
C ALA A 257 0.06 6.20 3.69
N TRP A 258 -0.04 7.50 4.01
CA TRP A 258 -0.87 7.97 5.12
C TRP A 258 -2.35 7.64 4.95
N ARG A 259 -2.86 7.69 3.71
CA ARG A 259 -4.25 7.28 3.43
C ARG A 259 -4.44 5.80 3.74
N SER A 260 -3.54 4.94 3.27
CA SER A 260 -3.59 3.50 3.55
C SER A 260 -3.51 3.20 5.06
N ILE A 261 -2.54 3.80 5.77
CA ILE A 261 -2.37 3.64 7.23
C ILE A 261 -3.66 4.02 7.99
N ARG A 262 -4.30 5.13 7.61
CA ARG A 262 -5.53 5.61 8.27
C ARG A 262 -6.75 4.79 7.89
N SER A 263 -6.92 4.46 6.60
CA SER A 263 -8.07 3.68 6.13
C SER A 263 -8.11 2.29 6.73
N ALA A 264 -6.93 1.72 7.01
CA ALA A 264 -6.77 0.42 7.63
C ALA A 264 -6.75 0.47 9.17
N ASP A 265 -6.76 1.67 9.79
CA ASP A 265 -6.57 1.87 11.24
C ASP A 265 -5.32 1.12 11.77
N ALA A 266 -4.24 1.17 10.99
CA ALA A 266 -3.05 0.38 11.27
C ALA A 266 -2.23 0.90 12.45
N LEU A 267 -2.29 2.19 12.76
CA LEU A 267 -1.57 2.83 13.86
C LEU A 267 -2.51 3.63 14.75
N ALA A 268 -2.43 3.35 16.02
CA ALA A 268 -3.15 4.11 17.03
C ALA A 268 -2.52 5.50 17.25
N PRO A 269 -3.29 6.55 17.54
CA PRO A 269 -2.73 7.81 17.98
C PRO A 269 -2.09 7.69 19.37
N SER A 270 -1.04 8.49 19.62
CA SER A 270 -0.34 8.48 20.91
C SER A 270 -1.28 8.68 22.10
N SER A 271 -2.30 9.51 21.95
CA SER A 271 -3.29 9.79 22.98
C SER A 271 -4.20 8.60 23.36
N SER A 272 -4.37 7.62 22.47
CA SER A 272 -5.17 6.43 22.78
C SER A 272 -4.36 5.36 23.51
N MET A 273 -3.04 5.32 23.33
CA MET A 273 -2.16 4.34 23.96
C MET A 273 -1.46 4.88 25.21
N PHE A 274 -1.13 6.16 25.22
CA PHE A 274 -0.43 6.84 26.30
C PHE A 274 -1.36 7.91 26.86
N ASP A 275 -2.43 7.45 27.47
CA ASP A 275 -3.41 8.32 28.07
C ASP A 275 -2.72 9.27 29.05
N ASP A 276 -3.07 10.54 28.97
CA ASP A 276 -2.60 11.59 29.89
C ASP A 276 -3.10 11.36 31.34
N GLY A 277 -3.43 10.10 31.66
CA GLY A 277 -4.24 9.73 32.80
C GLY A 277 -5.61 10.35 32.58
N LYS A 278 -6.49 9.64 31.90
CA LYS A 278 -7.89 10.04 31.93
C LYS A 278 -8.26 10.27 33.39
N VAL A 279 -8.25 11.50 33.74
CA VAL A 279 -9.49 11.95 34.30
C VAL A 279 -10.48 11.72 33.16
N GLU A 280 -11.37 10.72 33.26
CA GLU A 280 -12.64 10.76 32.56
C GLU A 280 -13.24 12.12 32.91
N SER A 281 -12.81 13.12 32.18
CA SER A 281 -13.39 14.44 32.24
C SER A 281 -14.58 14.45 31.31
N SER A 282 -15.52 13.58 31.63
CA SER A 282 -16.89 14.04 31.65
C SER A 282 -16.91 15.26 32.60
N PRO A 283 -17.40 16.40 32.18
CA PRO A 283 -17.56 17.56 33.08
C PRO A 283 -18.38 17.25 34.34
N ASP A 284 -19.00 16.08 34.40
CA ASP A 284 -19.94 15.59 35.39
C ASP A 284 -19.37 15.45 36.82
N GLY A 285 -18.06 15.61 37.00
CA GLY A 285 -17.44 15.59 38.36
C GLY A 285 -16.71 16.87 38.76
N ILE A 286 -16.55 17.83 37.83
CA ILE A 286 -15.86 19.09 38.15
C ILE A 286 -16.90 20.12 38.56
N PRO A 287 -16.78 20.73 39.75
CA PRO A 287 -17.74 21.76 40.17
C PRO A 287 -17.66 22.94 39.20
N GLU A 288 -18.73 23.15 38.44
CA GLU A 288 -18.92 24.37 37.67
C GLU A 288 -18.98 25.58 38.57
N ILE A 289 -18.42 26.71 38.13
CA ILE A 289 -18.59 27.97 38.81
C ILE A 289 -20.03 28.45 38.51
N PRO A 290 -20.90 28.50 39.53
CA PRO A 290 -22.28 28.89 39.30
C PRO A 290 -22.35 30.32 38.73
N GLU A 291 -23.33 30.60 37.89
CA GLU A 291 -23.47 31.89 37.21
C GLU A 291 -23.52 33.08 38.20
N SER A 292 -24.09 32.83 39.39
CA SER A 292 -24.13 33.84 40.49
C SER A 292 -22.74 34.21 41.03
N GLN A 293 -21.71 33.46 40.74
CA GLN A 293 -20.31 33.69 41.11
C GLN A 293 -19.44 34.15 39.95
N TRP A 294 -20.04 34.38 38.76
CA TRP A 294 -19.27 34.87 37.63
C TRP A 294 -18.75 36.26 37.83
N THR A 295 -17.48 36.43 37.55
CA THR A 295 -16.84 37.73 37.50
C THR A 295 -17.33 38.51 36.28
N PRO A 296 -17.19 39.87 36.29
CA PRO A 296 -17.50 40.69 35.10
C PRO A 296 -16.74 40.22 33.83
N ALA A 297 -15.53 39.68 33.99
CA ALA A 297 -14.77 39.11 32.86
C ALA A 297 -15.41 37.83 32.32
N MET A 298 -15.92 36.93 33.20
CA MET A 298 -16.64 35.74 32.80
C MET A 298 -17.94 36.07 32.08
N GLN A 299 -18.67 37.07 32.55
CA GLN A 299 -19.92 37.52 31.91
C GLN A 299 -19.63 38.06 30.49
N ARG A 300 -18.60 38.90 30.33
CA ARG A 300 -18.19 39.38 29.01
C ARG A 300 -17.76 38.24 28.10
N LEU A 301 -16.95 37.32 28.62
CA LEU A 301 -16.50 36.15 27.83
C LEU A 301 -17.68 35.27 27.41
N SER A 302 -18.68 35.11 28.29
CA SER A 302 -19.89 34.34 27.93
C SER A 302 -20.63 34.99 26.77
N SER A 303 -20.90 36.30 26.84
CA SER A 303 -21.55 37.04 25.75
C SER A 303 -20.71 36.98 24.45
N TYR A 304 -19.42 37.25 24.56
CA TYR A 304 -18.50 37.19 23.44
C TYR A 304 -18.47 35.80 22.79
N THR A 305 -18.44 34.73 23.58
CA THR A 305 -18.47 33.35 23.08
C THR A 305 -19.74 33.04 22.30
N GLN A 306 -20.88 33.52 22.77
CA GLN A 306 -22.17 33.33 22.09
C GLN A 306 -22.21 34.09 20.76
N ASP A 307 -21.78 35.37 20.76
CA ASP A 307 -21.70 36.17 19.54
C ASP A 307 -20.73 35.60 18.53
N PHE A 308 -19.56 35.15 18.99
CA PHE A 308 -18.54 34.48 18.17
C PHE A 308 -19.09 33.21 17.52
N ALA A 309 -19.64 32.30 18.33
CA ALA A 309 -20.13 31.01 17.83
C ALA A 309 -21.36 31.17 16.91
N GLN A 310 -22.24 32.11 17.22
CA GLN A 310 -23.37 32.45 16.36
C GLN A 310 -22.88 33.01 15.01
N HIS A 311 -21.91 33.94 15.02
CA HIS A 311 -21.35 34.54 13.82
C HIS A 311 -20.56 33.49 12.97
N ALA A 312 -19.70 32.71 13.63
CA ALA A 312 -18.81 31.79 12.95
C ALA A 312 -19.47 30.48 12.52
N CYS A 313 -20.40 29.95 13.31
CA CYS A 313 -20.95 28.59 13.17
C CYS A 313 -22.47 28.54 13.06
N GLY A 314 -23.18 29.66 13.39
CA GLY A 314 -24.64 29.69 13.44
C GLY A 314 -25.22 28.96 14.67
N VAL A 315 -24.44 28.84 15.74
CA VAL A 315 -24.79 28.15 17.00
C VAL A 315 -24.67 29.11 18.17
N THR A 316 -25.62 29.09 19.08
CA THR A 316 -25.52 29.83 20.36
C THR A 316 -25.32 28.82 21.48
N PRO A 317 -24.06 28.59 21.93
CA PRO A 317 -23.75 27.58 22.92
C PRO A 317 -24.09 28.05 24.33
N THR A 318 -24.34 27.11 25.24
CA THR A 318 -24.26 27.35 26.68
C THR A 318 -22.81 27.49 27.07
N VAL A 319 -22.48 28.56 27.85
CA VAL A 319 -21.11 28.77 28.32
C VAL A 319 -20.99 28.31 29.77
N LYS A 320 -19.90 27.60 30.05
CA LYS A 320 -19.61 27.05 31.38
C LYS A 320 -18.20 27.44 31.83
N PHE A 321 -18.02 27.64 33.14
CA PHE A 321 -16.71 27.94 33.71
C PHE A 321 -16.40 26.99 34.85
N TRP A 322 -15.13 26.56 34.91
CA TRP A 322 -14.57 25.86 36.07
C TRP A 322 -13.16 26.36 36.36
N LYS A 323 -12.64 26.01 37.51
CA LYS A 323 -11.28 26.37 37.91
C LYS A 323 -10.59 25.14 38.48
N ASP A 324 -9.75 24.54 37.65
CA ASP A 324 -8.96 23.38 38.06
C ASP A 324 -7.57 23.42 37.42
N SER A 325 -6.54 23.57 38.25
CA SER A 325 -5.14 23.61 37.84
C SER A 325 -4.60 22.21 37.47
N GLY A 326 -5.25 21.15 37.95
CA GLY A 326 -4.88 19.74 37.64
C GLY A 326 -5.31 19.29 36.25
N LEU A 327 -6.40 19.89 35.71
CA LEU A 327 -6.83 19.64 34.36
C LEU A 327 -5.85 20.23 33.34
N LYS A 328 -5.56 19.51 32.28
CA LYS A 328 -4.58 19.96 31.27
C LYS A 328 -5.19 20.81 30.16
N PHE A 329 -6.48 20.78 29.97
CA PHE A 329 -7.16 21.55 28.91
C PHE A 329 -7.65 22.92 29.36
N ALA A 330 -7.61 23.88 28.44
CA ALA A 330 -8.04 25.26 28.63
C ALA A 330 -9.52 25.46 28.28
N GLY A 331 -10.06 24.71 27.35
CA GLY A 331 -11.43 24.70 26.89
C GLY A 331 -11.96 23.32 26.60
N LEU A 332 -13.27 23.20 26.41
CA LEU A 332 -13.97 21.99 26.05
C LEU A 332 -15.24 22.33 25.28
N CYS A 333 -15.44 21.67 24.13
CA CYS A 333 -16.69 21.69 23.41
C CYS A 333 -17.40 20.34 23.51
N GLY A 334 -18.65 20.32 23.93
CA GLY A 334 -19.44 19.10 24.01
C GLY A 334 -20.95 19.38 23.99
N GLY A 335 -21.70 18.65 23.18
CA GLY A 335 -23.09 18.89 22.93
C GLY A 335 -23.31 20.29 22.34
N ASN A 336 -24.10 21.14 23.01
CA ASN A 336 -24.28 22.55 22.65
C ASN A 336 -23.66 23.48 23.71
N ALA A 337 -22.50 23.12 24.27
CA ALA A 337 -21.82 23.90 25.31
C ALA A 337 -20.34 24.09 24.96
N ILE A 338 -19.82 25.28 25.33
CA ILE A 338 -18.39 25.60 25.37
C ILE A 338 -18.00 25.94 26.80
N GLY A 339 -16.99 25.30 27.31
CA GLY A 339 -16.51 25.47 28.65
C GLY A 339 -15.10 26.05 28.73
N PHE A 340 -14.77 26.81 29.75
CA PHE A 340 -13.47 27.46 29.98
C PHE A 340 -12.89 27.09 31.34
N ASN A 341 -11.65 26.64 31.34
CA ASN A 341 -10.87 26.45 32.56
C ASN A 341 -10.11 27.76 32.89
N VAL A 342 -10.66 28.56 33.77
CA VAL A 342 -10.06 29.84 34.15
C VAL A 342 -8.72 29.72 34.90
N ALA A 343 -8.30 28.52 35.27
CA ALA A 343 -6.98 28.29 35.81
C ALA A 343 -5.90 28.13 34.69
N LYS A 344 -6.32 27.93 33.44
CA LYS A 344 -5.43 27.62 32.29
C LYS A 344 -5.48 28.68 31.21
N VAL A 345 -6.60 29.40 31.04
CA VAL A 345 -6.74 30.43 30.02
C VAL A 345 -6.88 31.80 30.67
N LYS A 346 -6.17 32.80 30.18
CA LYS A 346 -6.33 34.17 30.59
C LYS A 346 -7.53 34.76 29.86
N ILE A 347 -8.71 34.66 30.52
CA ILE A 347 -10.03 35.00 29.94
C ILE A 347 -10.19 36.48 29.57
N THR A 348 -9.21 37.34 29.87
CA THR A 348 -9.15 38.76 29.48
C THR A 348 -8.19 39.02 28.32
N ASP A 349 -7.58 37.98 27.80
CA ASP A 349 -6.65 38.03 26.66
C ASP A 349 -7.40 37.62 25.37
N GLN A 350 -7.74 38.60 24.55
CA GLN A 350 -8.52 38.44 23.33
C GLN A 350 -7.89 37.36 22.40
N PHE A 351 -6.58 37.42 22.24
CA PHE A 351 -5.89 36.48 21.33
C PHE A 351 -5.98 35.01 21.80
N GLN A 352 -5.76 34.76 23.10
CA GLN A 352 -5.88 33.42 23.66
C GLN A 352 -7.32 32.90 23.58
N VAL A 353 -8.29 33.77 23.84
CA VAL A 353 -9.71 33.44 23.77
C VAL A 353 -10.10 33.10 22.32
N ASP A 354 -9.73 33.95 21.37
CA ASP A 354 -10.05 33.71 19.94
C ASP A 354 -9.44 32.43 19.43
N GLN A 355 -8.18 32.18 19.77
CA GLN A 355 -7.50 30.93 19.39
C GLN A 355 -8.23 29.71 19.94
N LEU A 356 -8.67 29.77 21.21
CA LEU A 356 -9.41 28.69 21.83
C LEU A 356 -10.81 28.55 21.20
N LEU A 357 -11.51 29.64 20.95
CA LEU A 357 -12.84 29.59 20.33
C LEU A 357 -12.81 29.11 18.88
N ILE A 358 -11.79 29.45 18.10
CA ILE A 358 -11.61 28.86 16.74
C ILE A 358 -11.54 27.35 16.82
N HIS A 359 -10.78 26.85 17.80
CA HIS A 359 -10.61 25.43 18.02
C HIS A 359 -11.90 24.75 18.47
N GLU A 360 -12.49 25.23 19.54
CA GLU A 360 -13.68 24.61 20.14
C GLU A 360 -14.90 24.72 19.20
N CYS A 361 -15.08 25.84 18.51
CA CYS A 361 -16.17 25.95 17.54
C CYS A 361 -16.04 25.07 16.33
N ALA A 362 -14.81 24.68 15.93
CA ALA A 362 -14.62 23.71 14.86
C ALA A 362 -15.23 22.33 15.20
N HIS A 363 -15.29 21.99 16.49
CA HIS A 363 -15.91 20.76 16.97
C HIS A 363 -17.43 20.66 16.76
N PHE A 364 -18.12 21.78 16.54
CA PHE A 364 -19.55 21.72 16.17
C PHE A 364 -19.78 21.03 14.81
N LYS A 365 -18.74 20.92 13.96
CA LYS A 365 -18.83 20.27 12.65
C LYS A 365 -17.92 19.07 12.49
N VAL A 366 -16.74 19.09 13.09
CA VAL A 366 -15.71 18.07 12.88
C VAL A 366 -15.14 17.64 14.22
N SER A 367 -15.43 16.42 14.62
CA SER A 367 -14.96 15.87 15.90
C SER A 367 -13.50 15.44 15.88
N ASP A 368 -12.95 15.10 14.69
CA ASP A 368 -11.61 14.55 14.56
C ASP A 368 -10.58 15.62 14.18
N HIS A 369 -9.71 15.96 15.11
CA HIS A 369 -8.61 16.91 14.95
C HIS A 369 -7.53 16.51 13.93
N LEU A 370 -7.48 15.24 13.53
CA LEU A 370 -6.43 14.71 12.65
C LEU A 370 -6.80 14.84 11.16
N THR A 371 -7.98 15.35 10.86
CA THR A 371 -8.47 15.51 9.49
C THR A 371 -8.13 16.87 8.91
N SER A 372 -7.90 16.95 7.59
CA SER A 372 -7.82 18.24 6.88
C SER A 372 -9.11 19.05 7.05
N ALA A 373 -10.26 18.38 7.17
CA ALA A 373 -11.56 19.01 7.39
C ALA A 373 -11.60 19.84 8.69
N PHE A 374 -10.93 19.38 9.76
CA PHE A 374 -10.85 20.15 11.00
C PHE A 374 -10.03 21.44 10.82
N TYR A 375 -8.87 21.35 10.17
CA TYR A 375 -8.04 22.53 9.89
C TYR A 375 -8.72 23.49 8.91
N ASP A 376 -9.39 22.98 7.89
CA ASP A 376 -10.17 23.78 6.95
C ASP A 376 -11.30 24.53 7.68
N GLU A 377 -11.96 23.87 8.64
CA GLU A 377 -13.00 24.50 9.46
C GLU A 377 -12.42 25.57 10.40
N CYS A 378 -11.28 25.31 11.06
CA CYS A 378 -10.59 26.33 11.86
C CYS A 378 -10.21 27.54 10.99
N CYS A 379 -9.68 27.34 9.79
CA CYS A 379 -9.36 28.42 8.86
C CYS A 379 -10.61 29.21 8.43
N ARG A 380 -11.73 28.51 8.18
CA ARG A 380 -13.02 29.13 7.82
C ARG A 380 -13.56 29.98 8.95
N ILE A 381 -13.51 29.50 10.18
CA ILE A 381 -13.91 30.25 11.38
C ILE A 381 -13.02 31.47 11.53
N GLY A 382 -11.69 31.30 11.47
CA GLY A 382 -10.75 32.43 11.58
C GLY A 382 -10.94 33.48 10.48
N ALA A 383 -11.30 33.11 9.26
CA ALA A 383 -11.62 34.06 8.19
C ALA A 383 -12.89 34.85 8.47
N ARG A 384 -13.93 34.27 9.09
CA ARG A 384 -15.17 34.95 9.49
C ARG A 384 -14.97 35.94 10.63
N LEU A 385 -14.02 35.71 11.52
CA LEU A 385 -13.69 36.62 12.61
C LEU A 385 -13.36 38.03 12.15
N ARG A 386 -12.81 38.19 10.96
CA ARG A 386 -12.49 39.53 10.40
C ARG A 386 -13.70 40.44 10.24
N THR A 387 -14.91 39.89 10.27
CA THR A 387 -16.17 40.59 10.12
C THR A 387 -17.00 40.62 11.43
N LEU A 388 -16.45 40.06 12.51
CA LEU A 388 -17.08 40.11 13.82
C LEU A 388 -16.83 41.49 14.45
N GLU A 389 -17.90 42.22 14.77
CA GLU A 389 -17.83 43.54 15.41
C GLU A 389 -17.72 43.46 16.94
N ALA A 390 -17.95 42.28 17.54
CA ALA A 390 -17.85 42.07 18.98
C ALA A 390 -16.39 41.95 19.44
N THR A 391 -16.11 42.47 20.62
CA THR A 391 -14.84 42.37 21.35
C THR A 391 -15.07 41.83 22.75
N LEU A 392 -14.02 41.23 23.36
CA LEU A 392 -14.05 40.67 24.70
C LEU A 392 -14.25 41.69 25.81
#